data_603f11b25df48b21229b52d5aec7a802
#
_entry.id   603f11b25df48b21229b52d5aec7a802
#
_cell.length_a   1.000
_cell.length_b   1.000
_cell.length_c   1.000
_cell.angle_alpha   90.00
_cell.angle_beta   90.00
_cell.angle_gamma   90.00
#
_symmetry.space_group_name_H-M   'P 1'
#
loop_
_entity.id
_entity.type
_entity.pdbx_description
1 polymer ?
#
loop_
_entity_poly.entity_id
_entity_poly.type
_entity_poly.pdbx_seq_one_letter_code
_entity_poly.pdbx_strand_id
1 'polypeptide(L)'
;MQWTDKIRQVKIMLFVVAIVLAVLSLVVSHYLVRDLYAEERSKMEIWSEAMRALNNADENADLNLVLKVINDNNTIPVIVTDSMGHVQTFRNLRISDCHSYDDSLRYAAKAARSLYNSDRFIKIAIGDSIVSDNIFVCYDDSVMLKRLSSYPYVQLCVVFVFVVVAIFALLTSKKAEQNKVWVGLSKETAHQLGTPISSLMAWTEILKETYPDDDLIPEMNKDVKRLQLIADRFSKIGSLPEPVETDLKEVMEHVIDYMDRRTSNKVQMIRQFPETDIRVKINASLFEWVIENLSKTAVDAMGGEGKITLKMWEEPTKAVIEVTDTGKGIRKKDLRNVFRPGFTTKKRGWGLGLSLAKRIIEEYHKGRIWVKWSEVGVGTTFRIELKK
;
A
#
# COMPACT_ATOMS: atom_id res chain seq x y z
N MET A 1 19.83 -5.24 19.66
CA MET A 1 20.03 -5.42 18.23
C MET A 1 19.74 -6.86 17.75
N GLN A 2 20.22 -7.91 18.42
CA GLN A 2 19.97 -9.32 18.03
C GLN A 2 18.51 -9.79 18.09
N TRP A 3 17.67 -9.22 18.96
CA TRP A 3 16.27 -9.66 19.13
C TRP A 3 15.33 -9.18 18.01
N THR A 4 15.53 -7.97 17.52
CA THR A 4 14.77 -7.39 16.40
C THR A 4 15.07 -8.10 15.07
N ASP A 5 16.32 -8.50 14.87
CA ASP A 5 16.72 -9.29 13.68
C ASP A 5 16.14 -10.70 13.71
N LYS A 6 16.04 -11.35 14.88
CA LYS A 6 15.37 -12.64 15.02
C LYS A 6 13.87 -12.56 14.70
N ILE A 7 13.18 -11.55 15.20
CA ILE A 7 11.74 -11.35 14.90
C ILE A 7 11.53 -11.11 13.40
N ARG A 8 12.41 -10.36 12.75
CA ARG A 8 12.35 -10.13 11.31
C ARG A 8 12.57 -11.42 10.53
N GLN A 9 13.55 -12.24 10.90
CA GLN A 9 13.81 -13.54 10.29
C GLN A 9 12.62 -14.48 10.43
N VAL A 10 12.00 -14.55 11.61
CA VAL A 10 10.79 -15.36 11.84
C VAL A 10 9.63 -14.90 10.95
N LYS A 11 9.39 -13.58 10.82
CA LYS A 11 8.35 -13.05 9.92
C LYS A 11 8.61 -13.41 8.46
N ILE A 12 9.84 -13.30 7.98
CA ILE A 12 10.22 -13.68 6.61
C ILE A 12 10.06 -15.18 6.42
N MET A 13 10.51 -15.99 7.38
CA MET A 13 10.38 -17.44 7.33
C MET A 13 8.91 -17.87 7.25
N LEU A 14 8.03 -17.31 8.09
CA LEU A 14 6.59 -17.59 8.04
C LEU A 14 5.98 -17.21 6.70
N PHE A 15 6.40 -16.10 6.10
CA PHE A 15 5.94 -15.67 4.79
C PHE A 15 6.38 -16.65 3.68
N VAL A 16 7.64 -17.10 3.71
CA VAL A 16 8.15 -18.09 2.76
C VAL A 16 7.42 -19.42 2.90
N VAL A 17 7.19 -19.88 4.14
CA VAL A 17 6.43 -21.12 4.41
C VAL A 17 5.00 -21.01 3.87
N ALA A 18 4.32 -19.89 4.07
CA ALA A 18 2.97 -19.67 3.54
C ALA A 18 2.92 -19.72 2.01
N ILE A 19 3.92 -19.14 1.32
CA ILE A 19 4.01 -19.20 -0.14
C ILE A 19 4.26 -20.66 -0.61
N VAL A 20 5.16 -21.39 0.03
CA VAL A 20 5.45 -22.80 -0.32
C VAL A 20 4.21 -23.66 -0.16
N LEU A 21 3.47 -23.50 0.93
CA LEU A 21 2.21 -24.21 1.16
C LEU A 21 1.14 -23.85 0.11
N ALA A 22 1.05 -22.60 -0.28
CA ALA A 22 0.12 -22.15 -1.32
C ALA A 22 0.46 -22.77 -2.69
N VAL A 23 1.75 -22.80 -3.07
CA VAL A 23 2.21 -23.42 -4.32
C VAL A 23 1.96 -24.93 -4.30
N LEU A 24 2.27 -25.60 -3.20
CA LEU A 24 2.02 -27.04 -3.04
C LEU A 24 0.53 -27.37 -3.19
N SER A 25 -0.34 -26.58 -2.55
CA SER A 25 -1.79 -26.74 -2.66
C SER A 25 -2.31 -26.53 -4.09
N LEU A 26 -1.75 -25.57 -4.85
CA LEU A 26 -2.09 -25.37 -6.26
C LEU A 26 -1.68 -26.58 -7.12
N VAL A 27 -0.50 -27.14 -6.88
CA VAL A 27 -0.02 -28.32 -7.58
C VAL A 27 -0.93 -29.51 -7.30
N VAL A 28 -1.27 -29.77 -6.04
CA VAL A 28 -2.20 -30.85 -5.65
C VAL A 28 -3.56 -30.66 -6.30
N SER A 29 -4.11 -29.43 -6.26
CA SER A 29 -5.41 -29.12 -6.90
C SER A 29 -5.38 -29.39 -8.41
N HIS A 30 -4.28 -29.03 -9.09
CA HIS A 30 -4.11 -29.29 -10.52
C HIS A 30 -4.16 -30.79 -10.84
N TYR A 31 -3.45 -31.61 -10.07
CA TYR A 31 -3.46 -33.08 -10.25
C TYR A 31 -4.86 -33.66 -10.01
N LEU A 32 -5.54 -33.23 -8.95
CA LEU A 32 -6.91 -33.71 -8.63
C LEU A 32 -7.92 -33.39 -9.75
N VAL A 33 -7.86 -32.18 -10.30
CA VAL A 33 -8.72 -31.79 -11.43
C VAL A 33 -8.44 -32.65 -12.64
N ARG A 34 -7.18 -32.89 -12.96
CA ARG A 34 -6.78 -33.70 -14.11
C ARG A 34 -7.24 -35.16 -13.97
N ASP A 35 -7.09 -35.74 -12.79
CA ASP A 35 -7.48 -37.12 -12.54
C ASP A 35 -8.99 -37.28 -12.62
N LEU A 36 -9.77 -36.28 -12.12
CA LEU A 36 -11.23 -36.29 -12.22
C LEU A 36 -11.72 -36.13 -13.68
N TYR A 37 -11.01 -35.35 -14.50
CA TYR A 37 -11.28 -35.27 -15.93
C TYR A 37 -11.12 -36.64 -16.63
N ALA A 38 -10.04 -37.37 -16.30
CA ALA A 38 -9.81 -38.68 -16.84
C ALA A 38 -10.88 -39.71 -16.42
N GLU A 39 -11.32 -39.62 -15.17
CA GLU A 39 -12.39 -40.47 -14.64
C GLU A 39 -13.74 -40.20 -15.32
N GLU A 40 -14.13 -38.94 -15.46
CA GLU A 40 -15.38 -38.57 -16.13
C GLU A 40 -15.38 -38.99 -17.60
N ARG A 41 -14.25 -38.82 -18.29
CA ARG A 41 -14.10 -39.29 -19.69
C ARG A 41 -14.26 -40.81 -19.80
N SER A 42 -13.61 -41.56 -18.92
CA SER A 42 -13.76 -43.03 -18.89
C SER A 42 -15.19 -43.48 -18.63
N LYS A 43 -15.90 -42.77 -17.70
CA LYS A 43 -17.33 -43.03 -17.47
C LYS A 43 -18.18 -42.76 -18.73
N MET A 44 -17.86 -41.73 -19.50
CA MET A 44 -18.58 -41.41 -20.72
C MET A 44 -18.27 -42.39 -21.86
N GLU A 45 -17.06 -42.90 -21.94
CA GLU A 45 -16.71 -43.99 -22.88
C GLU A 45 -17.52 -45.26 -22.59
N ILE A 46 -17.61 -45.69 -21.32
CA ILE A 46 -18.45 -46.83 -20.88
C ILE A 46 -19.92 -46.59 -21.17
N TRP A 47 -20.42 -45.37 -20.89
CA TRP A 47 -21.81 -44.99 -21.15
C TRP A 47 -22.13 -45.00 -22.64
N SER A 48 -21.21 -44.59 -23.50
CA SER A 48 -21.36 -44.62 -24.96
C SER A 48 -21.38 -46.04 -25.51
N GLU A 49 -20.57 -46.96 -24.97
CA GLU A 49 -20.61 -48.37 -25.33
C GLU A 49 -21.92 -49.03 -24.90
N ALA A 50 -22.43 -48.68 -23.70
CA ALA A 50 -23.74 -49.15 -23.27
C ALA A 50 -24.87 -48.64 -24.22
N MET A 51 -24.78 -47.38 -24.67
CA MET A 51 -25.72 -46.82 -25.64
C MET A 51 -25.61 -47.50 -27.02
N ARG A 52 -24.41 -47.83 -27.45
CA ARG A 52 -24.18 -48.64 -28.68
C ARG A 52 -24.85 -50.00 -28.55
N ALA A 53 -24.62 -50.71 -27.44
CA ALA A 53 -25.22 -52.01 -27.17
C ALA A 53 -26.75 -51.95 -27.14
N LEU A 54 -27.35 -50.88 -26.55
CA LEU A 54 -28.78 -50.67 -26.54
C LEU A 54 -29.37 -50.52 -27.95
N ASN A 55 -28.72 -49.73 -28.81
CA ASN A 55 -29.20 -49.48 -30.18
C ASN A 55 -29.00 -50.63 -31.13
N ASN A 56 -28.08 -51.56 -30.89
CA ASN A 56 -27.79 -52.72 -31.68
C ASN A 56 -28.40 -54.03 -31.08
N ALA A 57 -29.25 -53.92 -30.04
CA ALA A 57 -29.77 -55.07 -29.35
C ALA A 57 -30.91 -55.74 -30.13
N ASP A 58 -30.88 -57.11 -30.19
CA ASP A 58 -31.97 -57.91 -30.69
C ASP A 58 -33.13 -57.98 -29.69
N GLU A 59 -34.34 -58.34 -30.15
CA GLU A 59 -35.57 -58.44 -29.30
C GLU A 59 -35.42 -59.35 -28.08
N ASN A 60 -34.48 -60.30 -28.09
CA ASN A 60 -34.28 -61.25 -26.98
C ASN A 60 -33.00 -60.93 -26.14
N ALA A 61 -32.39 -59.81 -26.29
CA ALA A 61 -31.17 -59.46 -25.54
C ALA A 61 -31.47 -59.07 -24.09
N ASP A 62 -30.68 -59.55 -23.14
CA ASP A 62 -30.77 -59.12 -21.75
C ASP A 62 -30.10 -57.73 -21.59
N LEU A 63 -30.93 -56.68 -21.51
CA LEU A 63 -30.50 -55.29 -21.41
C LEU A 63 -30.40 -54.78 -19.98
N ASN A 64 -30.58 -55.60 -18.97
CA ASN A 64 -30.63 -55.15 -17.58
C ASN A 64 -29.33 -54.44 -17.15
N LEU A 65 -28.16 -54.95 -17.53
CA LEU A 65 -26.86 -54.34 -17.24
C LEU A 65 -26.69 -53.02 -18.01
N VAL A 66 -27.07 -53.02 -19.30
CA VAL A 66 -26.94 -51.86 -20.19
C VAL A 66 -27.78 -50.69 -19.68
N LEU A 67 -29.05 -50.95 -19.34
CA LEU A 67 -29.96 -49.97 -18.77
C LEU A 67 -29.48 -49.47 -17.42
N LYS A 68 -28.87 -50.33 -16.59
CA LYS A 68 -28.28 -49.93 -15.33
C LYS A 68 -27.14 -48.92 -15.56
N VAL A 69 -26.20 -49.19 -16.47
CA VAL A 69 -25.07 -48.28 -16.78
C VAL A 69 -25.60 -46.93 -17.29
N ILE A 70 -26.57 -46.94 -18.21
CA ILE A 70 -27.16 -45.72 -18.77
C ILE A 70 -27.88 -44.89 -17.67
N ASN A 71 -28.57 -45.57 -16.75
CA ASN A 71 -29.32 -44.91 -15.69
C ASN A 71 -28.43 -44.42 -14.53
N ASP A 72 -27.25 -44.99 -14.35
CA ASP A 72 -26.33 -44.65 -13.26
C ASP A 72 -25.61 -43.30 -13.49
N ASN A 73 -25.70 -42.75 -14.72
CA ASN A 73 -25.20 -41.41 -14.99
C ASN A 73 -26.13 -40.34 -14.43
N ASN A 74 -25.88 -39.90 -13.20
CA ASN A 74 -26.64 -38.88 -12.49
C ASN A 74 -25.93 -37.54 -12.39
N THR A 75 -24.70 -37.42 -12.90
CA THR A 75 -23.85 -36.25 -12.66
C THR A 75 -23.37 -35.57 -13.92
N ILE A 76 -23.04 -36.33 -14.97
CA ILE A 76 -22.46 -35.79 -16.20
C ILE A 76 -23.59 -35.42 -17.17
N PRO A 77 -23.67 -34.15 -17.65
CA PRO A 77 -24.62 -33.73 -18.65
C PRO A 77 -24.33 -34.41 -19.98
N VAL A 78 -25.33 -35.04 -20.57
CA VAL A 78 -25.25 -35.74 -21.85
C VAL A 78 -26.36 -35.32 -22.77
N ILE A 79 -26.08 -35.15 -24.05
CA ILE A 79 -27.01 -34.86 -25.12
C ILE A 79 -26.71 -35.82 -26.28
N VAL A 80 -27.72 -36.59 -26.68
CA VAL A 80 -27.61 -37.51 -27.80
C VAL A 80 -28.26 -36.85 -29.05
N THR A 81 -27.50 -36.75 -30.13
CA THR A 81 -27.98 -36.17 -31.38
C THR A 81 -27.80 -37.14 -32.55
N ASP A 82 -28.64 -36.99 -33.57
CA ASP A 82 -28.45 -37.69 -34.83
C ASP A 82 -27.35 -37.02 -35.73
N SER A 83 -27.13 -37.56 -36.91
CA SER A 83 -26.16 -37.03 -37.88
C SER A 83 -26.53 -35.62 -38.43
N MET A 84 -27.81 -35.22 -38.29
CA MET A 84 -28.30 -33.88 -38.67
C MET A 84 -28.23 -32.87 -37.52
N GLY A 85 -27.89 -33.33 -36.30
CA GLY A 85 -27.82 -32.49 -35.11
C GLY A 85 -29.16 -32.31 -34.38
N HIS A 86 -30.17 -33.11 -34.70
CA HIS A 86 -31.42 -33.14 -33.94
C HIS A 86 -31.23 -33.88 -32.60
N VAL A 87 -31.70 -33.30 -31.52
CA VAL A 87 -31.59 -33.90 -30.21
C VAL A 87 -32.59 -35.06 -30.05
N GLN A 88 -32.09 -36.25 -29.82
CA GLN A 88 -32.92 -37.45 -29.56
C GLN A 88 -33.26 -37.57 -28.06
N THR A 89 -32.28 -37.38 -27.21
CA THR A 89 -32.46 -37.40 -25.76
C THR A 89 -31.38 -36.58 -25.07
N PHE A 90 -31.68 -36.11 -23.86
CA PHE A 90 -30.70 -35.41 -23.02
C PHE A 90 -30.91 -35.77 -21.54
N ARG A 91 -29.82 -35.66 -20.75
CA ARG A 91 -29.81 -35.98 -19.35
C ARG A 91 -28.90 -35.05 -18.55
N ASN A 92 -29.27 -34.75 -17.28
CA ASN A 92 -28.49 -33.94 -16.36
C ASN A 92 -28.18 -32.48 -16.84
N LEU A 93 -28.92 -31.98 -17.83
CA LEU A 93 -28.82 -30.58 -18.23
C LEU A 93 -29.50 -29.69 -17.16
N ARG A 94 -28.84 -28.59 -16.79
CA ARG A 94 -29.42 -27.56 -15.95
C ARG A 94 -30.36 -26.69 -16.78
N ILE A 95 -31.66 -27.04 -16.73
CA ILE A 95 -32.73 -26.35 -17.47
C ILE A 95 -33.55 -25.52 -16.48
N SER A 96 -32.92 -24.63 -15.69
CA SER A 96 -33.59 -23.83 -14.66
C SER A 96 -34.54 -22.76 -15.22
N ASP A 97 -34.34 -22.32 -16.46
CA ASP A 97 -35.07 -21.18 -17.05
C ASP A 97 -36.02 -21.57 -18.21
N CYS A 98 -36.19 -22.86 -18.48
CA CYS A 98 -37.07 -23.32 -19.55
C CYS A 98 -38.47 -23.63 -19.00
N HIS A 99 -39.46 -22.91 -19.51
CA HIS A 99 -40.85 -23.05 -19.10
C HIS A 99 -41.65 -24.07 -19.95
N SER A 100 -41.03 -24.54 -21.06
CA SER A 100 -41.64 -25.52 -21.96
C SER A 100 -40.64 -26.59 -22.40
N TYR A 101 -41.18 -27.80 -22.78
CA TYR A 101 -40.35 -28.88 -23.32
C TYR A 101 -39.62 -28.43 -24.61
N ASP A 102 -40.30 -27.65 -25.47
CA ASP A 102 -39.72 -27.12 -26.70
C ASP A 102 -38.53 -26.17 -26.42
N ASP A 103 -38.62 -25.35 -25.37
CA ASP A 103 -37.54 -24.51 -24.91
C ASP A 103 -36.34 -25.34 -24.41
N SER A 104 -36.60 -26.43 -23.73
CA SER A 104 -35.58 -27.37 -23.26
C SER A 104 -34.86 -28.04 -24.43
N LEU A 105 -35.61 -28.46 -25.45
CA LEU A 105 -35.04 -29.02 -26.70
C LEU A 105 -34.16 -28.01 -27.47
N ARG A 106 -34.64 -26.77 -27.60
CA ARG A 106 -33.83 -25.69 -28.24
C ARG A 106 -32.53 -25.40 -27.45
N TYR A 107 -32.61 -25.37 -26.11
CA TYR A 107 -31.47 -25.23 -25.24
C TYR A 107 -30.47 -26.39 -25.42
N ALA A 108 -30.99 -27.65 -25.38
CA ALA A 108 -30.16 -28.84 -25.60
C ALA A 108 -29.50 -28.85 -26.98
N ALA A 109 -30.22 -28.45 -28.05
CA ALA A 109 -29.64 -28.36 -29.40
C ALA A 109 -28.54 -27.31 -29.52
N LYS A 110 -28.72 -26.14 -28.85
CA LYS A 110 -27.67 -25.11 -28.78
C LYS A 110 -26.44 -25.60 -28.01
N ALA A 111 -26.65 -26.26 -26.89
CA ALA A 111 -25.59 -26.83 -26.07
C ALA A 111 -24.84 -27.93 -26.81
N ALA A 112 -25.55 -28.86 -27.46
CA ALA A 112 -24.95 -29.93 -28.27
C ALA A 112 -24.05 -29.36 -29.39
N ARG A 113 -24.49 -28.33 -30.10
CA ARG A 113 -23.69 -27.65 -31.12
C ARG A 113 -22.41 -27.04 -30.56
N SER A 114 -22.48 -26.43 -29.38
CA SER A 114 -21.32 -25.88 -28.69
C SER A 114 -20.33 -26.98 -28.27
N LEU A 115 -20.83 -28.10 -27.73
CA LEU A 115 -20.00 -29.23 -27.32
C LEU A 115 -19.36 -29.94 -28.53
N TYR A 116 -20.10 -30.08 -29.62
CA TYR A 116 -19.58 -30.63 -30.87
C TYR A 116 -18.41 -29.77 -31.42
N ASN A 117 -18.57 -28.47 -31.46
CA ASN A 117 -17.52 -27.54 -31.93
C ASN A 117 -16.28 -27.53 -31.00
N SER A 118 -16.46 -27.95 -29.75
CA SER A 118 -15.36 -28.06 -28.76
C SER A 118 -14.73 -29.46 -28.70
N ASP A 119 -15.03 -30.34 -29.66
CA ASP A 119 -14.56 -31.73 -29.74
C ASP A 119 -14.92 -32.58 -28.49
N ARG A 120 -16.05 -32.24 -27.85
CA ARG A 120 -16.57 -32.94 -26.66
C ARG A 120 -17.73 -33.86 -27.03
N PHE A 121 -17.47 -34.81 -27.89
CA PHE A 121 -18.43 -35.81 -28.32
C PHE A 121 -17.79 -37.18 -28.53
N ILE A 122 -18.61 -38.21 -28.46
CA ILE A 122 -18.25 -39.57 -28.81
C ILE A 122 -19.17 -39.99 -29.97
N LYS A 123 -18.58 -40.45 -31.07
CA LYS A 123 -19.33 -40.91 -32.26
C LYS A 123 -19.66 -42.38 -32.11
N ILE A 124 -20.94 -42.75 -32.22
CA ILE A 124 -21.43 -44.13 -32.20
C ILE A 124 -22.00 -44.44 -33.61
N ALA A 125 -21.49 -45.48 -34.23
CA ALA A 125 -22.05 -46.01 -35.48
C ALA A 125 -23.12 -47.03 -35.13
N ILE A 126 -24.32 -46.91 -35.77
CA ILE A 126 -25.43 -47.81 -35.61
C ILE A 126 -25.59 -48.66 -36.86
N GLY A 127 -25.61 -50.01 -36.71
CA GLY A 127 -25.87 -50.96 -37.78
C GLY A 127 -24.68 -51.34 -38.66
N ASP A 128 -24.77 -52.53 -39.28
CA ASP A 128 -23.78 -53.10 -40.18
C ASP A 128 -23.95 -52.67 -41.66
N SER A 129 -24.81 -51.73 -41.97
CA SER A 129 -25.14 -51.32 -43.34
C SER A 129 -24.20 -50.21 -43.84
N ILE A 130 -24.01 -50.22 -45.18
CA ILE A 130 -23.17 -49.20 -45.90
C ILE A 130 -23.62 -47.75 -45.71
N VAL A 131 -24.85 -47.53 -45.15
CA VAL A 131 -25.37 -46.24 -44.70
C VAL A 131 -25.56 -46.36 -43.17
N SER A 132 -24.44 -46.19 -42.41
CA SER A 132 -24.55 -46.16 -40.97
C SER A 132 -25.12 -44.85 -40.48
N ASP A 133 -26.27 -44.84 -39.84
CA ASP A 133 -26.74 -43.68 -39.06
C ASP A 133 -25.81 -43.50 -37.85
N ASN A 134 -25.14 -42.36 -37.84
CA ASN A 134 -24.23 -42.04 -36.73
C ASN A 134 -25.00 -41.26 -35.66
N ILE A 135 -24.83 -41.68 -34.41
CA ILE A 135 -25.28 -40.91 -33.24
C ILE A 135 -24.06 -40.23 -32.61
N PHE A 136 -24.25 -38.98 -32.20
CA PHE A 136 -23.25 -38.21 -31.49
C PHE A 136 -23.66 -38.05 -30.02
N VAL A 137 -22.87 -38.53 -29.10
CA VAL A 137 -23.03 -38.38 -27.66
C VAL A 137 -22.20 -37.18 -27.24
N CYS A 138 -22.81 -36.01 -27.18
CA CYS A 138 -22.16 -34.79 -26.67
C CYS A 138 -22.25 -34.80 -25.15
N TYR A 139 -21.13 -34.54 -24.47
CA TYR A 139 -21.09 -34.49 -23.00
C TYR A 139 -20.36 -33.26 -22.51
N ASP A 140 -20.79 -32.74 -21.35
CA ASP A 140 -20.18 -31.60 -20.67
C ASP A 140 -19.64 -32.03 -19.32
N ASP A 141 -18.72 -31.22 -18.77
CA ASP A 141 -18.18 -31.47 -17.43
C ASP A 141 -19.28 -31.46 -16.38
N SER A 142 -19.18 -32.36 -15.39
CA SER A 142 -20.08 -32.33 -14.26
C SER A 142 -19.99 -31.01 -13.50
N VAL A 143 -21.04 -30.69 -12.73
CA VAL A 143 -21.05 -29.49 -11.89
C VAL A 143 -19.90 -29.50 -10.88
N MET A 144 -19.57 -30.70 -10.39
CA MET A 144 -18.47 -30.87 -9.44
C MET A 144 -17.14 -30.56 -10.08
N LEU A 145 -16.88 -31.08 -11.28
CA LEU A 145 -15.66 -30.82 -12.03
C LEU A 145 -15.51 -29.33 -12.38
N LYS A 146 -16.59 -28.68 -12.85
CA LYS A 146 -16.60 -27.23 -13.12
C LYS A 146 -16.27 -26.39 -11.88
N ARG A 147 -16.81 -26.75 -10.73
CA ARG A 147 -16.49 -26.09 -9.46
C ARG A 147 -15.02 -26.33 -9.06
N LEU A 148 -14.56 -27.55 -9.18
CA LEU A 148 -13.20 -27.91 -8.80
C LEU A 148 -12.16 -27.26 -9.72
N SER A 149 -12.44 -27.16 -11.02
CA SER A 149 -11.58 -26.47 -11.98
C SER A 149 -11.49 -24.95 -11.76
N SER A 150 -12.49 -24.35 -11.10
CA SER A 150 -12.46 -22.93 -10.69
C SER A 150 -11.69 -22.69 -9.39
N TYR A 151 -11.46 -23.73 -8.59
CA TYR A 151 -10.83 -23.63 -7.27
C TYR A 151 -9.40 -23.03 -7.29
N PRO A 152 -8.50 -23.40 -8.25
CA PRO A 152 -7.18 -22.79 -8.36
C PRO A 152 -7.22 -21.26 -8.53
N TYR A 153 -8.20 -20.72 -9.26
CA TYR A 153 -8.35 -19.26 -9.44
C TYR A 153 -8.77 -18.56 -8.15
N VAL A 154 -9.70 -19.17 -7.41
CA VAL A 154 -10.10 -18.66 -6.09
C VAL A 154 -8.91 -18.68 -5.13
N GLN A 155 -8.16 -19.76 -5.11
CA GLN A 155 -6.96 -19.90 -4.28
C GLN A 155 -5.88 -18.87 -4.65
N LEU A 156 -5.62 -18.61 -5.93
CA LEU A 156 -4.70 -17.57 -6.37
C LEU A 156 -5.14 -16.19 -5.88
N CYS A 157 -6.44 -15.89 -5.95
CA CYS A 157 -6.99 -14.64 -5.46
C CYS A 157 -6.76 -14.47 -3.94
N VAL A 158 -7.03 -15.52 -3.15
CA VAL A 158 -6.79 -15.52 -1.70
C VAL A 158 -5.30 -15.32 -1.37
N VAL A 159 -4.41 -16.03 -2.07
CA VAL A 159 -2.95 -15.89 -1.90
C VAL A 159 -2.49 -14.47 -2.25
N PHE A 160 -3.01 -13.90 -3.34
CA PHE A 160 -2.70 -12.53 -3.74
C PHE A 160 -3.09 -11.52 -2.65
N VAL A 161 -4.32 -11.62 -2.14
CA VAL A 161 -4.80 -10.75 -1.04
C VAL A 161 -3.92 -10.91 0.20
N PHE A 162 -3.56 -12.15 0.56
CA PHE A 162 -2.67 -12.42 1.69
C PHE A 162 -1.30 -11.76 1.52
N VAL A 163 -0.70 -11.86 0.32
CA VAL A 163 0.59 -11.23 0.01
C VAL A 163 0.51 -9.71 0.15
N VAL A 164 -0.54 -9.09 -0.38
CA VAL A 164 -0.75 -7.64 -0.27
C VAL A 164 -0.86 -7.21 1.19
N VAL A 165 -1.68 -7.91 1.99
CA VAL A 165 -1.85 -7.62 3.43
C VAL A 165 -0.53 -7.81 4.19
N ALA A 166 0.23 -8.87 3.90
CA ALA A 166 1.51 -9.15 4.53
C ALA A 166 2.56 -8.06 4.21
N ILE A 167 2.65 -7.63 2.94
CA ILE A 167 3.54 -6.53 2.54
C ILE A 167 3.15 -5.24 3.27
N PHE A 168 1.87 -4.91 3.31
CA PHE A 168 1.37 -3.72 4.02
C PHE A 168 1.71 -3.77 5.52
N ALA A 169 1.49 -4.90 6.18
CA ALA A 169 1.83 -5.11 7.58
C ALA A 169 3.34 -4.98 7.86
N LEU A 170 4.19 -5.52 6.97
CA LEU A 170 5.65 -5.40 7.09
C LEU A 170 6.12 -3.95 6.94
N LEU A 171 5.59 -3.21 5.96
CA LEU A 171 5.92 -1.81 5.73
C LEU A 171 5.48 -0.93 6.91
N THR A 172 4.28 -1.16 7.44
CA THR A 172 3.75 -0.43 8.60
C THR A 172 4.54 -0.74 9.88
N SER A 173 4.88 -2.01 10.10
CA SER A 173 5.72 -2.44 11.24
C SER A 173 7.11 -1.80 11.19
N LYS A 174 7.75 -1.74 10.01
CA LYS A 174 9.06 -1.09 9.84
C LYS A 174 9.00 0.40 10.15
N LYS A 175 7.94 1.09 9.69
CA LYS A 175 7.73 2.52 9.97
C LYS A 175 7.53 2.78 11.48
N ALA A 176 6.73 1.94 12.15
CA ALA A 176 6.49 2.04 13.58
C ALA A 176 7.76 1.80 14.41
N GLU A 177 8.60 0.84 14.01
CA GLU A 177 9.89 0.58 14.67
C GLU A 177 10.85 1.76 14.53
N GLN A 178 10.98 2.33 13.34
CA GLN A 178 11.79 3.54 13.12
C GLN A 178 11.31 4.70 13.98
N ASN A 179 9.99 4.88 14.11
CA ASN A 179 9.41 5.94 14.94
C ASN A 179 9.73 5.73 16.43
N LYS A 180 9.63 4.49 16.94
CA LYS A 180 9.96 4.17 18.33
C LYS A 180 11.43 4.50 18.66
N VAL A 181 12.36 4.16 17.76
CA VAL A 181 13.78 4.45 17.94
C VAL A 181 14.02 5.96 18.00
N TRP A 182 13.40 6.73 17.11
CA TRP A 182 13.52 8.19 17.10
C TRP A 182 12.94 8.83 18.35
N VAL A 183 11.74 8.41 18.80
CA VAL A 183 11.10 8.91 20.01
C VAL A 183 11.97 8.58 21.25
N GLY A 184 12.46 7.35 21.34
CA GLY A 184 13.32 6.93 22.45
C GLY A 184 14.64 7.72 22.48
N LEU A 185 15.30 7.86 21.33
CA LEU A 185 16.55 8.63 21.23
C LEU A 185 16.33 10.11 21.57
N SER A 186 15.24 10.72 21.08
CA SER A 186 14.94 12.12 21.35
C SER A 186 14.66 12.35 22.82
N LYS A 187 13.89 11.49 23.47
CA LYS A 187 13.58 11.56 24.90
C LYS A 187 14.84 11.40 25.75
N GLU A 188 15.66 10.41 25.41
CA GLU A 188 16.91 10.15 26.14
C GLU A 188 17.88 11.32 25.96
N THR A 189 18.06 11.82 24.75
CA THR A 189 18.92 12.98 24.47
C THR A 189 18.45 14.22 25.24
N ALA A 190 17.15 14.49 25.28
CA ALA A 190 16.59 15.59 26.05
C ALA A 190 16.90 15.46 27.56
N HIS A 191 16.75 14.24 28.09
CA HIS A 191 17.00 13.97 29.50
C HIS A 191 18.49 14.12 29.85
N GLN A 192 19.39 13.55 29.02
CA GLN A 192 20.82 13.63 29.20
C GLN A 192 21.38 15.06 29.05
N LEU A 193 20.76 15.88 28.22
CA LEU A 193 21.12 17.29 28.06
C LEU A 193 20.51 18.17 29.16
N GLY A 194 19.32 17.86 29.63
CA GLY A 194 18.59 18.66 30.62
C GLY A 194 19.34 18.84 31.94
N THR A 195 19.96 17.75 32.44
CA THR A 195 20.73 17.78 33.71
C THR A 195 21.92 18.76 33.65
N PRO A 196 22.87 18.66 32.71
CA PRO A 196 23.99 19.62 32.65
C PRO A 196 23.52 21.05 32.30
N ILE A 197 22.47 21.23 31.53
CA ILE A 197 21.93 22.54 31.24
C ILE A 197 21.37 23.20 32.49
N SER A 198 20.64 22.47 33.31
CA SER A 198 20.13 22.98 34.60
C SER A 198 21.26 23.42 35.52
N SER A 199 22.37 22.67 35.57
CA SER A 199 23.55 23.05 36.31
C SER A 199 24.21 24.30 35.78
N LEU A 200 24.33 24.43 34.46
CA LEU A 200 24.86 25.62 33.79
C LEU A 200 23.99 26.85 34.08
N MET A 201 22.64 26.71 34.06
CA MET A 201 21.74 27.78 34.41
C MET A 201 21.96 28.26 35.84
N ALA A 202 22.07 27.33 36.81
CA ALA A 202 22.33 27.67 38.21
C ALA A 202 23.67 28.41 38.33
N TRP A 203 24.71 27.93 37.64
CA TRP A 203 26.02 28.60 37.70
C TRP A 203 25.98 29.99 37.04
N THR A 204 25.30 30.16 35.91
CA THR A 204 25.19 31.50 35.28
C THR A 204 24.42 32.50 36.19
N GLU A 205 23.43 32.01 36.97
CA GLU A 205 22.69 32.88 37.92
C GLU A 205 23.59 33.29 39.10
N ILE A 206 24.36 32.35 39.67
CA ILE A 206 25.34 32.63 40.73
C ILE A 206 26.41 33.62 40.22
N LEU A 207 26.94 33.43 39.01
CA LEU A 207 27.93 34.34 38.42
C LEU A 207 27.36 35.74 38.24
N LYS A 208 26.10 35.86 37.80
CA LYS A 208 25.41 37.14 37.61
C LYS A 208 25.25 37.89 38.94
N GLU A 209 24.99 37.17 40.04
CA GLU A 209 24.90 37.78 41.36
C GLU A 209 26.28 38.21 41.90
N THR A 210 27.33 37.37 41.62
CA THR A 210 28.68 37.57 42.14
C THR A 210 29.45 38.65 41.35
N TYR A 211 29.19 38.73 40.05
CA TYR A 211 29.87 39.69 39.14
C TYR A 211 28.86 40.40 38.26
N PRO A 212 28.09 41.33 38.82
CA PRO A 212 26.96 41.97 38.14
C PRO A 212 27.37 42.89 36.95
N ASP A 213 28.60 43.38 36.95
CA ASP A 213 29.14 44.29 35.96
C ASP A 213 29.92 43.61 34.82
N ASP A 214 29.94 42.23 34.79
CA ASP A 214 30.64 41.49 33.78
C ASP A 214 29.74 41.25 32.55
N ASP A 215 30.07 41.87 31.42
CA ASP A 215 29.34 41.79 30.15
C ASP A 215 29.28 40.39 29.53
N LEU A 216 30.17 39.46 29.93
CA LEU A 216 30.18 38.07 29.40
C LEU A 216 29.07 37.20 30.00
N ILE A 217 28.66 37.48 31.25
CA ILE A 217 27.66 36.66 31.95
C ILE A 217 26.28 36.69 31.27
N PRO A 218 25.77 37.88 30.83
CA PRO A 218 24.56 37.94 30.01
C PRO A 218 24.64 37.12 28.72
N GLU A 219 25.78 37.12 28.03
CA GLU A 219 25.99 36.34 26.81
C GLU A 219 26.01 34.82 27.11
N MET A 220 26.69 34.38 28.19
CA MET A 220 26.64 32.99 28.65
C MET A 220 25.22 32.54 28.97
N ASN A 221 24.43 33.39 29.66
CA ASN A 221 23.05 33.10 29.99
C ASN A 221 22.18 32.92 28.72
N LYS A 222 22.41 33.74 27.69
CA LYS A 222 21.73 33.58 26.38
C LYS A 222 22.04 32.24 25.74
N ASP A 223 23.29 31.80 25.80
CA ASP A 223 23.71 30.52 25.21
C ASP A 223 23.15 29.33 25.99
N VAL A 224 23.14 29.38 27.34
CA VAL A 224 22.55 28.34 28.18
C VAL A 224 21.03 28.24 27.95
N LYS A 225 20.31 29.37 27.89
CA LYS A 225 18.90 29.41 27.52
C LYS A 225 18.64 28.81 26.14
N ARG A 226 19.54 29.01 25.20
CA ARG A 226 19.44 28.40 23.87
C ARG A 226 19.61 26.88 23.92
N LEU A 227 20.56 26.36 24.72
CA LEU A 227 20.72 24.93 24.94
C LEU A 227 19.47 24.32 25.58
N GLN A 228 18.87 25.01 26.55
CA GLN A 228 17.61 24.61 27.17
C GLN A 228 16.48 24.49 26.13
N LEU A 229 16.31 25.50 25.28
CA LEU A 229 15.30 25.48 24.21
C LEU A 229 15.49 24.28 23.26
N ILE A 230 16.75 23.95 22.93
CA ILE A 230 17.06 22.78 22.12
C ILE A 230 16.65 21.48 22.84
N ALA A 231 17.02 21.32 24.13
CA ALA A 231 16.66 20.15 24.91
C ALA A 231 15.12 20.01 25.04
N ASP A 232 14.41 21.10 25.29
CA ASP A 232 12.95 21.11 25.35
C ASP A 232 12.29 20.70 24.02
N ARG A 233 12.85 21.14 22.89
CA ARG A 233 12.38 20.72 21.56
C ARG A 233 12.56 19.23 21.31
N PHE A 234 13.72 18.66 21.75
CA PHE A 234 13.93 17.21 21.67
C PHE A 234 12.98 16.44 22.60
N SER A 235 12.70 16.98 23.79
CA SER A 235 11.72 16.41 24.73
C SER A 235 10.30 16.35 24.09
N LYS A 236 9.89 17.43 23.43
CA LYS A 236 8.58 17.50 22.75
C LYS A 236 8.45 16.52 21.59
N ILE A 237 9.55 16.22 20.87
CA ILE A 237 9.54 15.14 19.86
C ILE A 237 9.29 13.77 20.51
N GLY A 238 9.78 13.56 21.73
CA GLY A 238 9.59 12.32 22.48
C GLY A 238 8.20 12.15 23.12
N SER A 239 7.45 13.23 23.32
CA SER A 239 6.23 13.26 24.15
C SER A 239 4.90 13.41 23.39
N LEU A 240 4.86 13.36 22.06
CA LEU A 240 3.64 13.57 21.26
C LEU A 240 2.85 14.81 21.74
N PRO A 241 3.34 16.02 21.50
CA PRO A 241 2.70 17.23 21.98
C PRO A 241 1.34 17.41 21.34
N GLU A 242 0.33 17.75 22.16
CA GLU A 242 -1.01 18.04 21.67
C GLU A 242 -1.03 19.33 20.84
N PRO A 243 -1.61 19.30 19.63
CA PRO A 243 -1.81 20.49 18.83
C PRO A 243 -2.90 21.37 19.47
N VAL A 244 -2.62 22.66 19.62
CA VAL A 244 -3.54 23.65 20.14
C VAL A 244 -3.94 24.62 19.03
N GLU A 245 -5.17 25.11 19.07
CA GLU A 245 -5.61 26.14 18.11
C GLU A 245 -4.78 27.41 18.30
N THR A 246 -4.04 27.78 17.27
CA THR A 246 -3.02 28.81 17.32
C THR A 246 -3.13 29.73 16.10
N ASP A 247 -2.91 31.01 16.29
CA ASP A 247 -2.76 31.95 15.18
C ASP A 247 -1.41 31.73 14.48
N LEU A 248 -1.50 31.34 13.22
CA LEU A 248 -0.33 31.04 12.40
C LEU A 248 0.49 32.30 12.09
N LYS A 249 -0.15 33.47 11.97
CA LYS A 249 0.51 34.74 11.68
C LYS A 249 1.43 35.16 12.82
N GLU A 250 0.92 35.11 14.06
CA GLU A 250 1.72 35.42 15.24
C GLU A 250 2.98 34.52 15.36
N VAL A 251 2.80 33.23 15.16
CA VAL A 251 3.92 32.27 15.18
C VAL A 251 4.95 32.56 14.09
N MET A 252 4.48 32.86 12.87
CA MET A 252 5.38 33.20 11.74
C MET A 252 6.13 34.48 11.97
N GLU A 253 5.48 35.53 12.47
CA GLU A 253 6.10 36.82 12.81
C GLU A 253 7.17 36.66 13.87
N HIS A 254 6.89 35.91 14.94
CA HIS A 254 7.84 35.63 16.02
C HIS A 254 9.13 34.94 15.49
N VAL A 255 8.98 33.92 14.63
CA VAL A 255 10.15 33.24 14.05
C VAL A 255 10.96 34.14 13.13
N ILE A 256 10.29 34.96 12.32
CA ILE A 256 10.98 35.86 11.39
C ILE A 256 11.77 36.91 12.17
N ASP A 257 11.19 37.52 13.19
CA ASP A 257 11.88 38.49 14.04
C ASP A 257 13.07 37.89 14.78
N TYR A 258 12.94 36.61 15.17
CA TYR A 258 14.06 35.85 15.74
C TYR A 258 15.17 35.61 14.72
N MET A 259 14.82 35.24 13.49
CA MET A 259 15.78 34.97 12.42
C MET A 259 16.44 36.23 11.91
N ASP A 260 15.73 37.33 11.74
CA ASP A 260 16.26 38.63 11.31
C ASP A 260 17.39 39.12 12.23
N ARG A 261 17.24 38.96 13.53
CA ARG A 261 18.27 39.33 14.51
C ARG A 261 19.50 38.42 14.51
N ARG A 262 19.46 37.28 13.85
CA ARG A 262 20.54 36.24 13.86
C ARG A 262 21.16 36.01 12.51
N THR A 263 20.58 36.51 11.46
CA THR A 263 21.14 36.44 10.10
C THR A 263 21.93 37.71 9.77
N SER A 264 22.80 37.58 8.81
CA SER A 264 23.53 38.71 8.30
C SER A 264 22.57 39.76 7.72
N ASN A 265 22.91 41.06 7.87
CA ASN A 265 22.15 42.16 7.25
C ASN A 265 22.11 42.07 5.70
N LYS A 266 22.87 41.17 5.10
CA LYS A 266 22.81 40.83 3.68
C LYS A 266 21.67 39.86 3.29
N VAL A 267 21.01 39.29 4.27
CA VAL A 267 19.82 38.42 4.07
C VAL A 267 18.58 39.23 4.33
N GLN A 268 17.72 39.38 3.33
CA GLN A 268 16.42 40.08 3.45
C GLN A 268 15.31 39.07 3.68
N MET A 269 14.55 39.24 4.76
CA MET A 269 13.35 38.48 5.03
C MET A 269 12.10 39.26 4.59
N ILE A 270 11.39 38.71 3.59
CA ILE A 270 10.20 39.32 3.01
C ILE A 270 8.98 38.58 3.51
N ARG A 271 8.03 39.31 4.13
CA ARG A 271 6.78 38.80 4.67
C ARG A 271 5.65 39.07 3.67
N GLN A 272 4.90 38.05 3.30
CA GLN A 272 3.70 38.15 2.45
C GLN A 272 2.54 37.41 3.14
N PHE A 273 1.95 38.08 4.15
CA PHE A 273 0.90 37.54 4.98
C PHE A 273 -0.42 38.28 4.71
N PRO A 274 -1.58 37.59 4.80
CA PRO A 274 -2.86 38.22 4.72
C PRO A 274 -3.13 39.08 5.98
N GLU A 275 -4.06 39.99 5.87
CA GLU A 275 -4.52 40.78 7.05
C GLU A 275 -5.37 39.91 8.00
N THR A 276 -6.03 38.89 7.49
CA THR A 276 -6.89 37.98 8.27
C THR A 276 -6.08 36.98 9.07
N ASP A 277 -6.49 36.72 10.30
CA ASP A 277 -5.91 35.67 11.15
C ASP A 277 -6.19 34.27 10.58
N ILE A 278 -5.17 33.44 10.52
CA ILE A 278 -5.29 32.04 10.08
C ILE A 278 -5.09 31.13 11.28
N ARG A 279 -6.18 30.55 11.78
CA ARG A 279 -6.13 29.63 12.91
C ARG A 279 -6.00 28.18 12.47
N VAL A 280 -5.03 27.48 13.06
CA VAL A 280 -4.73 26.06 12.80
C VAL A 280 -4.39 25.33 14.09
N LYS A 281 -4.66 24.04 14.14
CA LYS A 281 -4.25 23.19 15.27
C LYS A 281 -2.79 22.76 15.12
N ILE A 282 -1.90 23.44 15.84
CA ILE A 282 -0.45 23.16 15.82
C ILE A 282 0.15 23.23 17.23
N ASN A 283 1.33 22.63 17.40
CA ASN A 283 2.22 22.97 18.49
C ASN A 283 3.14 24.11 18.03
N ALA A 284 2.92 25.32 18.54
CA ALA A 284 3.63 26.52 18.11
C ALA A 284 5.15 26.34 18.13
N SER A 285 5.72 25.84 19.23
CA SER A 285 7.18 25.73 19.36
C SER A 285 7.82 24.70 18.42
N LEU A 286 7.13 23.62 18.06
CA LEU A 286 7.59 22.68 17.03
C LEU A 286 7.42 23.27 15.63
N PHE A 287 6.36 24.01 15.40
CA PHE A 287 6.16 24.66 14.12
C PHE A 287 7.18 25.80 13.88
N GLU A 288 7.45 26.62 14.89
CA GLU A 288 8.55 27.59 14.88
C GLU A 288 9.87 26.91 14.47
N TRP A 289 10.18 25.74 15.04
CA TRP A 289 11.38 25.01 14.69
C TRP A 289 11.41 24.55 13.22
N VAL A 290 10.27 24.19 12.63
CA VAL A 290 10.18 23.88 11.19
C VAL A 290 10.58 25.10 10.37
N ILE A 291 10.00 26.26 10.64
CA ILE A 291 10.28 27.51 9.90
C ILE A 291 11.73 27.94 10.11
N GLU A 292 12.26 27.83 11.33
CA GLU A 292 13.68 28.11 11.63
C GLU A 292 14.60 27.18 10.82
N ASN A 293 14.31 25.88 10.72
CA ASN A 293 15.11 24.93 9.93
C ASN A 293 15.06 25.23 8.43
N LEU A 294 13.90 25.61 7.89
CA LEU A 294 13.77 26.01 6.49
C LEU A 294 14.56 27.30 6.22
N SER A 295 14.42 28.32 7.08
CA SER A 295 15.12 29.59 6.98
C SER A 295 16.63 29.41 7.08
N LYS A 296 17.14 28.62 8.02
CA LYS A 296 18.57 28.27 8.11
C LYS A 296 19.07 27.53 6.86
N THR A 297 18.24 26.64 6.31
CA THR A 297 18.58 25.94 5.08
C THR A 297 18.65 26.90 3.90
N ALA A 298 17.78 27.88 3.84
CA ALA A 298 17.77 28.94 2.85
C ALA A 298 19.02 29.84 2.97
N VAL A 299 19.35 30.33 4.18
CA VAL A 299 20.55 31.13 4.43
C VAL A 299 21.82 30.37 3.99
N ASP A 300 21.92 29.10 4.34
CA ASP A 300 23.06 28.26 3.93
C ASP A 300 23.11 28.02 2.42
N ALA A 301 21.96 27.92 1.76
CA ALA A 301 21.87 27.74 0.30
C ALA A 301 22.28 29.02 -0.46
N MET A 302 22.09 30.19 0.15
CA MET A 302 22.45 31.51 -0.36
C MET A 302 23.87 31.92 0.01
N GLY A 303 24.56 31.16 0.86
CA GLY A 303 25.91 31.55 1.33
C GLY A 303 25.91 32.80 2.25
N GLY A 304 24.78 33.08 2.89
CA GLY A 304 24.62 34.22 3.81
C GLY A 304 24.24 35.55 3.17
N GLU A 305 23.90 35.60 1.87
CA GLU A 305 23.47 36.79 1.15
C GLU A 305 22.35 36.48 0.16
N GLY A 306 21.20 37.18 0.24
CA GLY A 306 20.08 36.96 -0.66
C GLY A 306 18.73 37.30 -0.04
N LYS A 307 17.64 36.70 -0.56
CA LYS A 307 16.27 36.97 -0.13
C LYS A 307 15.59 35.68 0.27
N ILE A 308 14.87 35.72 1.41
CA ILE A 308 13.94 34.68 1.85
C ILE A 308 12.55 35.29 1.88
N THR A 309 11.65 34.76 1.06
CA THR A 309 10.25 35.18 1.03
C THR A 309 9.40 34.14 1.75
N LEU A 310 8.71 34.56 2.83
CA LEU A 310 7.75 33.76 3.56
C LEU A 310 6.36 34.23 3.17
N LYS A 311 5.61 33.36 2.51
CA LYS A 311 4.25 33.63 2.07
C LYS A 311 3.29 32.68 2.76
N MET A 312 2.16 33.20 3.22
CA MET A 312 1.07 32.35 3.69
C MET A 312 -0.29 32.84 3.20
N TRP A 313 -1.21 31.91 3.05
CA TRP A 313 -2.60 32.19 2.71
C TRP A 313 -3.49 31.04 3.16
N GLU A 314 -4.76 31.28 3.12
CA GLU A 314 -5.79 30.32 3.47
C GLU A 314 -6.48 29.77 2.23
N GLU A 315 -6.71 28.46 2.21
CA GLU A 315 -7.57 27.75 1.28
C GLU A 315 -8.77 27.16 2.08
N PRO A 316 -9.89 26.76 1.47
CA PRO A 316 -11.10 26.36 2.19
C PRO A 316 -10.92 25.30 3.28
N THR A 317 -9.95 24.39 3.11
CA THR A 317 -9.73 23.25 4.03
C THR A 317 -8.33 23.23 4.66
N LYS A 318 -7.47 24.21 4.32
CA LYS A 318 -6.07 24.19 4.74
C LYS A 318 -5.46 25.58 4.76
N ALA A 319 -4.46 25.74 5.63
CA ALA A 319 -3.52 26.85 5.57
C ALA A 319 -2.28 26.43 4.78
N VAL A 320 -1.79 27.33 3.95
CA VAL A 320 -0.65 27.10 3.06
C VAL A 320 0.46 28.08 3.38
N ILE A 321 1.68 27.57 3.54
CA ILE A 321 2.88 28.36 3.78
C ILE A 321 3.93 28.02 2.73
N GLU A 322 4.56 29.03 2.16
CA GLU A 322 5.71 28.88 1.26
C GLU A 322 6.90 29.63 1.80
N VAL A 323 8.05 28.97 1.80
CA VAL A 323 9.36 29.54 2.12
C VAL A 323 10.21 29.43 0.87
N THR A 324 10.54 30.59 0.28
CA THR A 324 11.28 30.69 -0.98
C THR A 324 12.61 31.36 -0.73
N ASP A 325 13.70 30.77 -1.19
CA ASP A 325 15.05 31.34 -1.17
C ASP A 325 15.57 31.61 -2.57
N THR A 326 16.56 32.52 -2.66
CA THR A 326 17.31 32.83 -3.88
C THR A 326 18.70 32.14 -3.92
N GLY A 327 18.78 30.97 -3.30
CA GLY A 327 20.05 30.23 -3.15
C GLY A 327 20.43 29.38 -4.35
N LYS A 328 21.39 28.47 -4.14
CA LYS A 328 21.94 27.59 -5.18
C LYS A 328 20.98 26.58 -5.78
N GLY A 329 19.78 26.43 -5.23
CA GLY A 329 18.80 25.43 -5.67
C GLY A 329 19.19 23.99 -5.36
N ILE A 330 18.30 23.05 -5.72
CA ILE A 330 18.45 21.61 -5.49
C ILE A 330 18.43 20.88 -6.83
N ARG A 331 19.39 20.00 -7.07
CA ARG A 331 19.44 19.18 -8.30
C ARG A 331 18.24 18.22 -8.36
N LYS A 332 17.67 18.01 -9.55
CA LYS A 332 16.49 17.13 -9.77
C LYS A 332 16.62 15.74 -9.11
N LYS A 333 17.81 15.13 -9.17
CA LYS A 333 18.10 13.82 -8.56
C LYS A 333 18.01 13.82 -7.02
N ASP A 334 18.21 14.98 -6.39
CA ASP A 334 18.29 15.12 -4.94
C ASP A 334 16.93 15.52 -4.34
N LEU A 335 15.96 16.02 -5.14
CA LEU A 335 14.64 16.49 -4.69
C LEU A 335 13.88 15.45 -3.85
N ARG A 336 13.99 14.15 -4.21
CA ARG A 336 13.33 13.06 -3.47
C ARG A 336 14.06 12.69 -2.17
N ASN A 337 15.32 13.10 -2.03
CA ASN A 337 16.20 12.69 -0.95
C ASN A 337 16.42 13.77 0.11
N VAL A 338 16.11 15.04 -0.17
CA VAL A 338 16.39 16.16 0.75
C VAL A 338 15.74 16.02 2.13
N PHE A 339 14.63 15.28 2.22
CA PHE A 339 13.96 14.98 3.48
C PHE A 339 14.37 13.65 4.12
N ARG A 340 15.34 12.91 3.53
CA ARG A 340 15.85 11.68 4.17
C ARG A 340 16.76 12.02 5.34
N PRO A 341 16.63 11.36 6.49
CA PRO A 341 17.56 11.54 7.60
C PRO A 341 19.01 11.29 7.16
N GLY A 342 19.90 12.18 7.56
CA GLY A 342 21.32 12.10 7.20
C GLY A 342 21.68 12.63 5.81
N PHE A 343 20.72 13.05 5.00
CA PHE A 343 21.02 13.66 3.71
C PHE A 343 21.50 15.10 3.89
N THR A 344 22.72 15.36 3.45
CA THR A 344 23.32 16.70 3.49
C THR A 344 24.30 16.89 2.33
N THR A 345 24.32 18.09 1.78
CA THR A 345 25.33 18.54 0.82
C THR A 345 26.38 19.46 1.48
N LYS A 346 26.30 19.66 2.80
CA LYS A 346 27.16 20.53 3.59
C LYS A 346 28.38 19.76 4.12
N LYS A 347 29.56 20.38 4.19
CA LYS A 347 30.73 19.79 4.84
C LYS A 347 30.55 19.58 6.34
N ARG A 348 29.75 20.42 6.99
CA ARG A 348 29.37 20.33 8.41
C ARG A 348 27.85 20.30 8.56
N GLY A 349 27.32 19.34 9.27
CA GLY A 349 25.88 19.18 9.54
C GLY A 349 25.44 17.72 9.40
N TRP A 350 24.52 17.32 10.25
CA TRP A 350 24.05 15.94 10.38
C TRP A 350 22.97 15.57 9.36
N GLY A 351 22.51 16.51 8.53
CA GLY A 351 21.43 16.27 7.56
C GLY A 351 20.07 15.95 8.20
N LEU A 352 19.83 16.43 9.43
CA LEU A 352 18.61 16.10 10.18
C LEU A 352 17.54 17.19 10.11
N GLY A 353 17.88 18.45 9.77
CA GLY A 353 16.94 19.58 9.86
C GLY A 353 15.69 19.42 8.99
N LEU A 354 15.85 19.12 7.70
CA LEU A 354 14.71 18.93 6.79
C LEU A 354 13.93 17.65 7.09
N SER A 355 14.59 16.57 7.48
CA SER A 355 13.92 15.33 7.87
C SER A 355 13.08 15.50 9.12
N LEU A 356 13.58 16.30 10.06
CA LEU A 356 12.86 16.66 11.28
C LEU A 356 11.67 17.59 10.97
N ALA A 357 11.87 18.61 10.12
CA ALA A 357 10.77 19.47 9.66
C ALA A 357 9.65 18.66 9.02
N LYS A 358 10.00 17.70 8.15
CA LYS A 358 9.03 16.80 7.55
C LYS A 358 8.28 15.98 8.59
N ARG A 359 8.97 15.42 9.55
CA ARG A 359 8.38 14.63 10.62
C ARG A 359 7.42 15.46 11.46
N ILE A 360 7.81 16.67 11.86
CA ILE A 360 6.98 17.57 12.64
C ILE A 360 5.68 17.90 11.87
N ILE A 361 5.77 18.23 10.61
CA ILE A 361 4.60 18.58 9.80
C ILE A 361 3.70 17.35 9.54
N GLU A 362 4.27 16.22 9.11
CA GLU A 362 3.48 15.07 8.67
C GLU A 362 2.98 14.20 9.84
N GLU A 363 3.81 13.98 10.87
CA GLU A 363 3.45 13.07 11.96
C GLU A 363 2.73 13.78 13.11
N TYR A 364 3.18 15.00 13.50
CA TYR A 364 2.60 15.73 14.65
C TYR A 364 1.45 16.67 14.25
N HIS A 365 1.59 17.38 13.10
CA HIS A 365 0.56 18.31 12.65
C HIS A 365 -0.38 17.76 11.57
N LYS A 366 -0.18 16.48 11.12
CA LYS A 366 -0.99 15.83 10.07
C LYS A 366 -1.08 16.63 8.76
N GLY A 367 -0.09 17.48 8.52
CA GLY A 367 0.06 18.29 7.33
C GLY A 367 0.92 17.62 6.25
N ARG A 368 1.38 18.39 5.28
CA ARG A 368 2.31 17.97 4.22
C ARG A 368 3.40 19.02 4.03
N ILE A 369 4.63 18.56 3.73
CA ILE A 369 5.75 19.42 3.36
C ILE A 369 6.51 18.82 2.19
N TRP A 370 6.84 19.63 1.19
CA TRP A 370 7.63 19.19 0.03
C TRP A 370 8.33 20.37 -0.64
N VAL A 371 9.23 20.08 -1.56
CA VAL A 371 9.82 21.08 -2.46
C VAL A 371 8.81 21.33 -3.60
N LYS A 372 8.20 22.50 -3.63
CA LYS A 372 7.24 22.90 -4.67
C LYS A 372 7.97 23.17 -5.99
N TRP A 373 9.09 23.87 -5.89
CA TRP A 373 9.91 24.25 -7.03
C TRP A 373 11.37 24.42 -6.59
N SER A 374 12.29 24.06 -7.45
CA SER A 374 13.71 24.37 -7.26
C SER A 374 14.45 24.33 -8.59
N GLU A 375 15.31 25.32 -8.81
CA GLU A 375 16.15 25.45 -9.98
C GLU A 375 17.57 25.81 -9.57
N VAL A 376 18.54 25.09 -10.13
CA VAL A 376 19.94 25.24 -9.77
C VAL A 376 20.44 26.64 -10.19
N GLY A 377 20.99 27.37 -9.24
CA GLY A 377 21.49 28.75 -9.43
C GLY A 377 20.40 29.83 -9.29
N VAL A 378 19.12 29.46 -9.10
CA VAL A 378 18.02 30.42 -9.00
C VAL A 378 17.40 30.43 -7.59
N GLY A 379 17.10 29.24 -7.01
CA GLY A 379 16.53 29.15 -5.67
C GLY A 379 15.68 27.91 -5.43
N THR A 380 15.02 27.90 -4.27
CA THR A 380 14.11 26.82 -3.85
C THR A 380 12.87 27.36 -3.17
N THR A 381 11.72 26.73 -3.42
CA THR A 381 10.47 26.97 -2.69
C THR A 381 10.03 25.71 -1.98
N PHE A 382 10.01 25.74 -0.66
CA PHE A 382 9.37 24.73 0.18
C PHE A 382 7.90 25.13 0.42
N ARG A 383 7.01 24.15 0.34
CA ARG A 383 5.58 24.36 0.62
C ARG A 383 5.14 23.44 1.75
N ILE A 384 4.38 24.04 2.69
CA ILE A 384 3.74 23.39 3.82
C ILE A 384 2.23 23.57 3.68
N GLU A 385 1.48 22.50 3.91
CA GLU A 385 0.02 22.55 4.02
C GLU A 385 -0.39 21.96 5.38
N LEU A 386 -1.18 22.71 6.14
CA LEU A 386 -1.75 22.34 7.42
C LEU A 386 -3.27 22.24 7.28
N LYS A 387 -3.87 21.20 7.85
CA LYS A 387 -5.34 21.10 7.92
C LYS A 387 -5.88 22.11 8.92
N LYS A 388 -7.03 22.68 8.59
CA LYS A 388 -7.82 23.50 9.51
C LYS A 388 -8.58 22.66 10.51
#